data_4036a670b3f76cefdc83111e8995f86e
#
_entry.id   4036a670b3f76cefdc83111e8995f86e
#
_cell.length_a   1.000
_cell.length_b   1.000
_cell.length_c   1.000
_cell.angle_alpha   90.00
_cell.angle_beta   90.00
_cell.angle_gamma   90.00
#
_symmetry.space_group_name_H-M   'P 1'
#
loop_
_entity.id
_entity.type
_entity.pdbx_description
1 polymer ?
#
loop_
_entity_poly.entity_id
_entity_poly.type
_entity_poly.pdbx_seq_one_letter_code
_entity_poly.pdbx_strand_id
1 'polypeptide(L)'
;MSGDSLFVNSAGRPDLLGKKETGKLAAQQFHTLRDFYMKLPDSVIIYPAHGSGSPCGAEIGDRLNSTIGYERPLNPFLQFEDVESFTRFAVSTAPPIPKYYPRMKKVNAEGPEVLGGLPRVAALPPKAFKKAVDERAGVLVDTRTMLAFGAAHIPGALNIGGSPM
;
A
#
# COMPACT_ATOMS: atom_id res chain seq x y z
N MET A 1 1.32 21.07 -0.24
CA MET A 1 0.93 19.64 -0.37
C MET A 1 1.65 19.06 -1.57
N SER A 2 2.49 18.04 -1.39
CA SER A 2 3.17 17.33 -2.49
C SER A 2 2.38 16.09 -2.99
N GLY A 3 1.33 15.72 -2.27
CA GLY A 3 0.46 14.59 -2.64
C GLY A 3 1.25 13.30 -2.85
N ASP A 4 0.93 12.60 -3.95
CA ASP A 4 1.60 11.36 -4.34
C ASP A 4 2.79 11.58 -5.30
N SER A 5 3.19 12.84 -5.54
CA SER A 5 4.30 13.12 -6.45
C SER A 5 5.66 13.03 -5.77
N LEU A 6 5.79 13.64 -4.59
CA LEU A 6 7.05 13.68 -3.83
C LEU A 6 6.79 13.32 -2.37
N PHE A 7 7.43 12.26 -1.89
CA PHE A 7 7.43 11.80 -0.51
C PHE A 7 8.76 12.14 0.17
N VAL A 8 8.81 11.93 1.47
CA VAL A 8 10.09 12.02 2.20
C VAL A 8 11.00 10.89 1.78
N ASN A 9 12.17 11.21 1.26
CA ASN A 9 13.17 10.28 0.71
C ASN A 9 12.67 9.37 -0.41
N SER A 10 11.52 9.68 -1.03
CA SER A 10 10.90 8.82 -2.04
C SER A 10 10.05 9.64 -3.02
N ALA A 11 9.48 8.96 -4.00
CA ALA A 11 8.50 9.52 -4.94
C ALA A 11 7.38 8.52 -5.24
N GLY A 12 6.31 9.01 -5.85
CA GLY A 12 5.18 8.17 -6.24
C GLY A 12 5.56 7.11 -7.27
N ARG A 13 4.75 6.06 -7.34
CA ARG A 13 4.99 4.89 -8.22
C ARG A 13 4.36 5.07 -9.59
N PRO A 14 5.13 4.99 -10.67
CA PRO A 14 4.59 5.08 -12.03
C PRO A 14 3.95 3.77 -12.52
N ASP A 15 4.19 2.63 -11.85
CA ASP A 15 3.80 1.30 -12.31
C ASP A 15 2.39 0.86 -11.88
N LEU A 16 1.73 1.61 -10.99
CA LEU A 16 0.44 1.23 -10.41
C LEU A 16 -0.72 1.16 -11.41
N LEU A 17 -0.63 1.83 -12.55
CA LEU A 17 -1.66 1.76 -13.61
C LEU A 17 -1.41 0.65 -14.64
N GLY A 18 -0.36 -0.14 -14.46
CA GLY A 18 -0.02 -1.28 -15.29
C GLY A 18 1.08 -0.97 -16.31
N LYS A 19 1.67 -2.03 -16.85
CA LYS A 19 2.90 -1.96 -17.67
C LYS A 19 2.81 -1.03 -18.90
N LYS A 20 1.62 -0.92 -19.51
CA LYS A 20 1.42 -0.06 -20.69
C LYS A 20 1.58 1.42 -20.39
N GLU A 21 1.19 1.84 -19.20
CA GLU A 21 1.22 3.25 -18.78
C GLU A 21 2.51 3.62 -18.05
N THR A 22 3.27 2.64 -17.55
CA THR A 22 4.44 2.85 -16.69
C THR A 22 5.45 3.84 -17.30
N GLY A 23 5.82 3.66 -18.56
CA GLY A 23 6.81 4.53 -19.21
C GLY A 23 6.33 5.98 -19.33
N LYS A 24 5.07 6.18 -19.72
CA LYS A 24 4.46 7.51 -19.82
C LYS A 24 4.38 8.19 -18.46
N LEU A 25 3.92 7.45 -17.43
CA LEU A 25 3.78 7.97 -16.07
C LEU A 25 5.13 8.27 -15.43
N ALA A 26 6.14 7.44 -15.68
CA ALA A 26 7.50 7.68 -15.20
C ALA A 26 8.09 8.94 -15.82
N ALA A 27 7.89 9.15 -17.13
CA ALA A 27 8.32 10.40 -17.78
C ALA A 27 7.62 11.63 -17.20
N GLN A 28 6.30 11.56 -16.98
CA GLN A 28 5.55 12.65 -16.35
C GLN A 28 6.04 12.91 -14.93
N GLN A 29 6.28 11.87 -14.16
CA GLN A 29 6.81 11.96 -12.78
C GLN A 29 8.19 12.61 -12.78
N PHE A 30 9.10 12.16 -13.64
CA PHE A 30 10.43 12.74 -13.79
C PHE A 30 10.37 14.24 -14.08
N HIS A 31 9.57 14.66 -15.06
CA HIS A 31 9.41 16.08 -15.39
C HIS A 31 8.77 16.87 -14.24
N THR A 32 7.79 16.31 -13.54
CA THR A 32 7.21 16.94 -12.36
C THR A 32 8.26 17.18 -11.28
N LEU A 33 9.11 16.18 -11.01
CA LEU A 33 10.18 16.31 -10.03
C LEU A 33 11.24 17.34 -10.46
N ARG A 34 11.72 17.28 -11.69
CA ARG A 34 12.80 18.12 -12.21
C ARG A 34 12.36 19.54 -12.53
N ASP A 35 11.22 19.69 -13.21
CA ASP A 35 10.82 20.96 -13.78
C ASP A 35 9.96 21.80 -12.84
N PHE A 36 9.40 21.18 -11.79
CA PHE A 36 8.63 21.86 -10.78
C PHE A 36 9.32 21.80 -9.40
N TYR A 37 9.41 20.62 -8.75
CA TYR A 37 9.90 20.54 -7.37
C TYR A 37 11.34 21.00 -7.21
N MET A 38 12.24 20.61 -8.12
CA MET A 38 13.65 20.99 -8.04
C MET A 38 13.91 22.49 -8.30
N LYS A 39 12.92 23.24 -8.79
CA LYS A 39 13.01 24.70 -8.97
C LYS A 39 12.46 25.49 -7.78
N LEU A 40 11.84 24.82 -6.82
CA LEU A 40 11.34 25.48 -5.62
C LEU A 40 12.47 25.84 -4.67
N PRO A 41 12.33 26.92 -3.87
CA PRO A 41 13.29 27.27 -2.82
C PRO A 41 13.47 26.15 -1.80
N ASP A 42 14.68 26.03 -1.25
CA ASP A 42 15.03 25.00 -0.28
C ASP A 42 14.20 25.06 1.01
N SER A 43 13.70 26.23 1.38
CA SER A 43 12.84 26.44 2.55
C SER A 43 11.41 25.94 2.39
N VAL A 44 10.98 25.56 1.17
CA VAL A 44 9.61 25.08 0.93
C VAL A 44 9.40 23.73 1.60
N ILE A 45 8.39 23.67 2.48
CA ILE A 45 8.01 22.45 3.19
C ILE A 45 7.07 21.63 2.30
N ILE A 46 7.36 20.35 2.15
CA ILE A 46 6.49 19.38 1.50
C ILE A 46 5.64 18.63 2.53
N TYR A 47 4.38 18.40 2.18
CA TYR A 47 3.43 17.57 2.92
C TYR A 47 2.94 16.46 2.00
N PRO A 48 3.53 15.26 2.06
CA PRO A 48 3.15 14.12 1.25
C PRO A 48 1.79 13.53 1.68
N ALA A 49 1.14 12.79 0.79
CA ALA A 49 -0.11 12.11 1.10
C ALA A 49 0.09 10.81 1.89
N HIS A 50 1.29 10.24 1.84
CA HIS A 50 1.64 8.98 2.47
C HIS A 50 2.95 9.08 3.25
N GLY A 51 3.07 8.26 4.30
CA GLY A 51 4.27 8.07 5.11
C GLY A 51 4.85 6.66 4.97
N SER A 52 5.80 6.37 5.85
CA SER A 52 6.49 5.08 5.96
C SER A 52 5.53 3.90 6.00
N GLY A 53 5.88 2.82 5.30
CA GLY A 53 5.08 1.60 5.19
C GLY A 53 3.98 1.63 4.12
N SER A 54 3.72 2.77 3.47
CA SER A 54 2.75 2.83 2.37
C SER A 54 3.30 2.15 1.11
N PRO A 55 2.49 1.33 0.42
CA PRO A 55 2.88 0.72 -0.86
C PRO A 55 2.85 1.71 -2.04
N CYS A 56 2.54 2.99 -1.80
CA CYS A 56 2.47 4.04 -2.84
C CYS A 56 3.83 4.62 -3.21
N GLY A 57 4.89 4.30 -2.47
CA GLY A 57 6.29 4.66 -2.76
C GLY A 57 7.24 3.58 -2.27
N ALA A 58 8.49 3.64 -2.75
CA ALA A 58 9.56 2.78 -2.27
C ALA A 58 10.23 3.45 -1.05
N GLU A 59 10.32 2.75 0.06
CA GLU A 59 11.07 3.17 1.26
C GLU A 59 10.80 4.64 1.68
N ILE A 60 9.52 5.00 1.80
CA ILE A 60 9.11 6.33 2.26
C ILE A 60 9.64 6.54 3.69
N GLY A 61 10.30 7.68 3.92
CA GLY A 61 10.87 8.03 5.23
C GLY A 61 9.80 8.24 6.31
N ASP A 62 10.23 8.12 7.57
CA ASP A 62 9.33 8.14 8.75
C ASP A 62 8.79 9.53 9.11
N ARG A 63 9.38 10.60 8.56
CA ARG A 63 8.95 11.97 8.84
C ARG A 63 7.62 12.29 8.15
N LEU A 64 6.76 13.04 8.83
CA LEU A 64 5.47 13.47 8.26
C LEU A 64 5.59 14.58 7.22
N ASN A 65 6.69 15.31 7.24
CA ASN A 65 7.02 16.36 6.28
C ASN A 65 8.54 16.46 6.08
N SER A 66 8.94 17.21 5.07
CA SER A 66 10.34 17.49 4.76
C SER A 66 10.47 18.86 4.08
N THR A 67 11.65 19.24 3.64
CA THR A 67 11.87 20.43 2.84
C THR A 67 12.52 20.09 1.50
N ILE A 68 12.31 20.97 0.52
CA ILE A 68 12.97 20.79 -0.81
C ILE A 68 14.50 20.75 -0.65
N GLY A 69 15.06 21.60 0.23
CA GLY A 69 16.49 21.61 0.51
C GLY A 69 17.03 20.31 1.12
N TYR A 70 16.22 19.63 1.92
CA TYR A 70 16.58 18.31 2.44
C TYR A 70 16.46 17.22 1.36
N GLU A 71 15.34 17.21 0.64
CA GLU A 71 15.09 16.19 -0.38
C GLU A 71 16.07 16.29 -1.57
N ARG A 72 16.45 17.49 -1.98
CA ARG A 72 17.30 17.73 -3.16
C ARG A 72 18.57 16.88 -3.18
N PRO A 73 19.42 16.87 -2.16
CA PRO A 73 20.63 16.04 -2.12
C PRO A 73 20.40 14.61 -1.66
N LEU A 74 19.32 14.30 -0.93
CA LEU A 74 19.19 13.04 -0.20
C LEU A 74 18.15 12.09 -0.78
N ASN A 75 17.14 12.62 -1.50
CA ASN A 75 16.11 11.79 -2.09
C ASN A 75 16.66 11.07 -3.34
N PRO A 76 16.70 9.73 -3.35
CA PRO A 76 17.29 9.00 -4.47
C PRO A 76 16.53 9.21 -5.79
N PHE A 77 15.23 9.53 -5.76
CA PHE A 77 14.44 9.81 -6.96
C PHE A 77 14.76 11.17 -7.61
N LEU A 78 15.46 12.05 -6.91
CA LEU A 78 15.86 13.36 -7.43
C LEU A 78 17.27 13.37 -8.05
N GLN A 79 18.00 12.25 -8.03
CA GLN A 79 19.40 12.17 -8.46
C GLN A 79 19.58 11.84 -9.95
N PHE A 80 18.50 11.64 -10.71
CA PHE A 80 18.56 11.25 -12.12
C PHE A 80 18.52 12.47 -13.05
N GLU A 81 19.27 12.39 -14.14
CA GLU A 81 19.34 13.44 -15.17
C GLU A 81 18.51 13.10 -16.41
N ASP A 82 18.16 11.82 -16.59
CA ASP A 82 17.38 11.34 -17.73
C ASP A 82 16.21 10.43 -17.31
N VAL A 83 15.18 10.43 -18.16
CA VAL A 83 13.93 9.68 -17.96
C VAL A 83 14.16 8.17 -17.91
N GLU A 84 15.09 7.65 -18.70
CA GLU A 84 15.29 6.20 -18.83
C GLU A 84 15.89 5.60 -17.55
N SER A 85 16.94 6.23 -17.03
CA SER A 85 17.57 5.84 -15.77
C SER A 85 16.61 5.99 -14.58
N PHE A 86 15.86 7.10 -14.54
CA PHE A 86 14.80 7.31 -13.54
C PHE A 86 13.76 6.19 -13.60
N THR A 87 13.25 5.86 -14.80
CA THR A 87 12.22 4.84 -14.98
C THR A 87 12.71 3.47 -14.53
N ARG A 88 13.93 3.08 -14.91
CA ARG A 88 14.53 1.81 -14.44
C ARG A 88 14.61 1.73 -12.93
N PHE A 89 15.08 2.80 -12.29
CA PHE A 89 15.18 2.88 -10.84
C PHE A 89 13.81 2.79 -10.19
N ALA A 90 12.86 3.65 -10.59
CA ALA A 90 11.52 3.71 -10.02
C ALA A 90 10.76 2.37 -10.10
N VAL A 91 10.94 1.63 -11.20
CA VAL A 91 10.32 0.30 -11.37
C VAL A 91 11.06 -0.77 -10.57
N SER A 92 12.39 -0.74 -10.54
CA SER A 92 13.18 -1.77 -9.85
C SER A 92 13.07 -1.70 -8.33
N THR A 93 12.84 -0.52 -7.77
CA THR A 93 12.69 -0.30 -6.33
C THR A 93 11.25 -0.39 -5.85
N ALA A 94 10.28 -0.46 -6.79
CA ALA A 94 8.86 -0.50 -6.45
C ALA A 94 8.52 -1.78 -5.66
N PRO A 95 7.85 -1.67 -4.50
CA PRO A 95 7.39 -2.83 -3.76
C PRO A 95 6.34 -3.62 -4.57
N PRO A 96 6.14 -4.93 -4.30
CA PRO A 96 5.12 -5.72 -4.99
C PRO A 96 3.73 -5.05 -4.93
N ILE A 97 3.00 -5.09 -6.05
CA ILE A 97 1.63 -4.57 -6.09
C ILE A 97 0.75 -5.50 -5.25
N PRO A 98 0.02 -4.97 -4.24
CA PRO A 98 -0.89 -5.78 -3.45
C PRO A 98 -1.96 -6.46 -4.31
N LYS A 99 -2.27 -7.72 -4.02
CA LYS A 99 -3.22 -8.53 -4.81
C LYS A 99 -4.62 -7.92 -4.91
N TYR A 100 -5.02 -7.10 -3.95
CA TYR A 100 -6.34 -6.46 -3.93
C TYR A 100 -6.44 -5.19 -4.81
N TYR A 101 -5.33 -4.63 -5.31
CA TYR A 101 -5.34 -3.38 -6.08
C TYR A 101 -6.25 -3.40 -7.32
N PRO A 102 -6.27 -4.45 -8.16
CA PRO A 102 -7.19 -4.48 -9.31
C PRO A 102 -8.65 -4.39 -8.89
N ARG A 103 -9.03 -5.10 -7.80
CA ARG A 103 -10.39 -5.03 -7.25
C ARG A 103 -10.69 -3.65 -6.68
N MET A 104 -9.77 -3.09 -5.91
CA MET A 104 -9.90 -1.75 -5.33
C MET A 104 -10.14 -0.69 -6.41
N LYS A 105 -9.33 -0.70 -7.49
CA LYS A 105 -9.51 0.24 -8.60
C LYS A 105 -10.86 0.11 -9.27
N LYS A 106 -11.32 -1.12 -9.48
CA LYS A 106 -12.66 -1.37 -10.04
C LYS A 106 -13.75 -0.81 -9.13
N VAL A 107 -13.70 -1.13 -7.84
CA VAL A 107 -14.68 -0.64 -6.85
C VAL A 107 -14.66 0.90 -6.75
N ASN A 108 -13.49 1.53 -6.80
CA ASN A 108 -13.37 2.98 -6.77
C ASN A 108 -13.96 3.66 -8.03
N ALA A 109 -13.88 3.00 -9.18
CA ALA A 109 -14.40 3.52 -10.45
C ALA A 109 -15.91 3.27 -10.62
N GLU A 110 -16.40 2.10 -10.21
CA GLU A 110 -17.79 1.64 -10.44
C GLU A 110 -18.70 1.85 -9.22
N GLY A 111 -18.10 2.12 -8.05
CA GLY A 111 -18.78 2.13 -6.76
C GLY A 111 -18.82 0.76 -6.09
N PRO A 112 -18.90 0.71 -4.76
CA PRO A 112 -19.10 -0.52 -4.01
C PRO A 112 -20.54 -1.03 -4.16
N GLU A 113 -20.72 -2.33 -3.96
CA GLU A 113 -22.06 -2.92 -3.84
C GLU A 113 -22.78 -2.34 -2.63
N VAL A 114 -24.02 -1.90 -2.84
CA VAL A 114 -24.89 -1.43 -1.76
C VAL A 114 -25.52 -2.65 -1.09
N LEU A 115 -25.03 -2.99 0.11
CA LEU A 115 -25.45 -4.20 0.82
C LEU A 115 -26.93 -4.16 1.31
N GLY A 116 -27.56 -2.99 1.35
CA GLY A 116 -28.94 -2.84 1.85
C GLY A 116 -29.14 -3.18 3.33
N GLY A 117 -28.14 -3.75 3.98
CA GLY A 117 -28.11 -4.12 5.39
C GLY A 117 -26.80 -4.84 5.76
N LEU A 118 -26.53 -4.97 7.03
CA LEU A 118 -25.34 -5.71 7.48
C LEU A 118 -25.50 -7.22 7.17
N PRO A 119 -24.48 -7.86 6.60
CA PRO A 119 -24.47 -9.30 6.40
C PRO A 119 -24.66 -10.00 7.74
N ARG A 120 -25.67 -10.88 7.82
CA ARG A 120 -25.86 -11.73 8.99
C ARG A 120 -25.16 -13.05 8.78
N VAL A 121 -24.09 -13.28 9.53
CA VAL A 121 -23.41 -14.58 9.58
C VAL A 121 -24.12 -15.44 10.62
N ALA A 122 -24.73 -16.53 10.19
CA ALA A 122 -25.37 -17.48 11.10
C ALA A 122 -24.30 -18.25 11.90
N ALA A 123 -24.43 -18.28 13.22
CA ALA A 123 -23.60 -19.13 14.05
C ALA A 123 -23.94 -20.61 13.79
N LEU A 124 -22.91 -21.43 13.59
CA LEU A 124 -23.09 -22.86 13.45
C LEU A 124 -23.26 -23.52 14.83
N PRO A 125 -24.25 -24.40 15.02
CA PRO A 125 -24.31 -25.24 16.20
C PRO A 125 -23.03 -26.10 16.33
N PRO A 126 -22.60 -26.47 17.59
CA PRO A 126 -21.31 -27.16 17.76
C PRO A 126 -21.15 -28.44 16.95
N LYS A 127 -22.21 -29.25 16.77
CA LYS A 127 -22.16 -30.46 15.92
C LYS A 127 -21.93 -30.13 14.44
N ALA A 128 -22.61 -29.11 13.91
CA ALA A 128 -22.45 -28.71 12.54
C ALA A 128 -21.06 -28.06 12.31
N PHE A 129 -20.58 -27.29 13.26
CA PHE A 129 -19.24 -26.72 13.26
C PHE A 129 -18.17 -27.82 13.24
N LYS A 130 -18.26 -28.80 14.17
CA LYS A 130 -17.36 -29.95 14.19
C LYS A 130 -17.33 -30.69 12.85
N LYS A 131 -18.50 -30.98 12.27
CA LYS A 131 -18.60 -31.62 10.97
C LYS A 131 -17.88 -30.80 9.88
N ALA A 132 -18.09 -29.48 9.82
CA ALA A 132 -17.43 -28.63 8.83
C ALA A 132 -15.90 -28.62 9.00
N VAL A 133 -15.39 -28.68 10.22
CA VAL A 133 -13.96 -28.80 10.50
C VAL A 133 -13.41 -30.14 10.06
N ASP A 134 -14.08 -31.24 10.40
CA ASP A 134 -13.67 -32.61 10.05
C ASP A 134 -13.64 -32.82 8.52
N GLU A 135 -14.61 -32.25 7.81
CA GLU A 135 -14.74 -32.30 6.35
C GLU A 135 -13.85 -31.28 5.61
N ARG A 136 -13.12 -30.44 6.33
CA ARG A 136 -12.31 -29.34 5.77
C ARG A 136 -13.11 -28.45 4.80
N ALA A 137 -14.35 -28.15 5.14
CA ALA A 137 -15.27 -27.37 4.31
C ALA A 137 -14.84 -25.90 4.10
N GLY A 138 -13.80 -25.45 4.78
CA GLY A 138 -13.26 -24.11 4.68
C GLY A 138 -11.99 -23.94 5.49
N VAL A 139 -11.52 -22.68 5.57
CA VAL A 139 -10.40 -22.30 6.44
C VAL A 139 -10.93 -21.92 7.82
N LEU A 140 -10.42 -22.57 8.84
CA LEU A 140 -10.74 -22.23 10.23
C LEU A 140 -9.82 -21.12 10.72
N VAL A 141 -10.39 -19.99 11.08
CA VAL A 141 -9.66 -18.85 11.63
C VAL A 141 -10.04 -18.65 13.09
N ASP A 142 -9.03 -18.64 13.97
CA ASP A 142 -9.18 -18.30 15.38
C ASP A 142 -8.79 -16.84 15.58
N THR A 143 -9.74 -16.00 15.95
CA THR A 143 -9.55 -14.55 16.12
C THR A 143 -9.13 -14.14 17.52
N ARG A 144 -8.92 -15.08 18.44
CA ARG A 144 -8.44 -14.81 19.80
C ARG A 144 -6.99 -14.32 19.80
N THR A 145 -6.54 -13.81 20.94
CA THR A 145 -5.14 -13.40 21.12
C THR A 145 -4.18 -14.59 20.92
N MET A 146 -2.93 -14.30 20.54
CA MET A 146 -1.88 -15.33 20.38
C MET A 146 -1.71 -16.19 21.65
N LEU A 147 -1.80 -15.60 22.84
CA LEU A 147 -1.69 -16.32 24.10
C LEU A 147 -2.85 -17.29 24.31
N ALA A 148 -4.09 -16.86 24.02
CA ALA A 148 -5.26 -17.72 24.12
C ALA A 148 -5.23 -18.86 23.09
N PHE A 149 -4.76 -18.57 21.88
CA PHE A 149 -4.57 -19.57 20.85
C PHE A 149 -3.46 -20.58 21.22
N GLY A 150 -2.33 -20.10 21.75
CA GLY A 150 -1.21 -20.94 22.19
C GLY A 150 -1.57 -21.85 23.36
N ALA A 151 -2.46 -21.41 24.26
CA ALA A 151 -2.92 -22.23 25.38
C ALA A 151 -3.76 -23.43 24.92
N ALA A 152 -4.69 -23.22 23.98
CA ALA A 152 -5.49 -24.30 23.38
C ALA A 152 -6.18 -23.78 22.11
N HIS A 153 -6.17 -24.55 21.04
CA HIS A 153 -6.87 -24.24 19.78
C HIS A 153 -7.33 -25.51 19.07
N ILE A 154 -8.22 -25.36 18.12
CA ILE A 154 -8.65 -26.47 17.27
C ILE A 154 -7.54 -26.78 16.27
N PRO A 155 -7.07 -28.04 16.16
CA PRO A 155 -6.02 -28.42 15.24
C PRO A 155 -6.29 -27.97 13.79
N GLY A 156 -5.32 -27.33 13.16
CA GLY A 156 -5.46 -26.82 11.80
C GLY A 156 -6.06 -25.40 11.69
N ALA A 157 -6.41 -24.77 12.81
CA ALA A 157 -6.83 -23.38 12.82
C ALA A 157 -5.66 -22.43 12.56
N LEU A 158 -5.91 -21.35 11.82
CA LEU A 158 -4.99 -20.22 11.66
C LEU A 158 -5.32 -19.16 12.70
N ASN A 159 -4.32 -18.67 13.43
CA ASN A 159 -4.53 -17.53 14.32
C ASN A 159 -4.39 -16.22 13.57
N ILE A 160 -5.48 -15.50 13.44
CA ILE A 160 -5.52 -14.13 12.93
C ILE A 160 -6.23 -13.30 14.00
N GLY A 161 -5.49 -12.91 15.02
CA GLY A 161 -6.01 -12.10 16.14
C GLY A 161 -6.52 -10.75 15.63
N GLY A 162 -7.73 -10.38 16.03
CA GLY A 162 -8.22 -9.02 15.86
C GLY A 162 -7.35 -8.06 16.68
N SER A 163 -6.84 -7.00 16.08
CA SER A 163 -6.27 -5.89 16.85
C SER A 163 -7.40 -5.28 17.70
N PRO A 164 -7.22 -5.05 18.99
CA PRO A 164 -8.19 -4.23 19.71
C PRO A 164 -8.20 -2.85 19.04
N MET A 165 -9.39 -2.43 18.60
CA MET A 165 -9.63 -1.06 18.11
C MET A 165 -9.54 -0.09 19.26
#